data_7f4500f456515fd68c3d13ecfff9e7d1
#
_entry.id   7f4500f456515fd68c3d13ecfff9e7d1
#
_cell.length_a   1.000
_cell.length_b   1.000
_cell.length_c   1.000
_cell.angle_alpha   90.00
_cell.angle_beta   90.00
_cell.angle_gamma   90.00
#
_symmetry.space_group_name_H-M   'P 1'
#
loop_
_entity.id
_entity.type
_entity.pdbx_description
1 polymer ?
#
loop_
_entity_poly.entity_id
_entity_poly.type
_entity_poly.pdbx_seq_one_letter_code
_entity_poly.pdbx_strand_id
1 'polypeptide(L)'
;MSKQVWRGSTLLNPEPAVLVSCGSLEKPNLITVGWCGTICTQPSMVSISVRPERFSHHLIQESGQFAINLPTEALVRSVDWCGVKSGRDVDKFAACGLHAEPGSVLTDCPVLAESPVNLECKVTQRIPLGSHDLFLAEVVACDVDESLLDETGKLCLDKAKLIVYSHGEYLALGKKLGT
;
A
#
# COMPACT_ATOMS: atom_id res chain seq x y z
N MET A 1 13.72 -13.57 31.65
CA MET A 1 13.14 -14.18 30.44
C MET A 1 14.25 -14.90 29.67
N SER A 2 14.05 -16.16 29.28
CA SER A 2 14.97 -16.90 28.41
C SER A 2 14.57 -16.67 26.96
N LYS A 3 15.56 -16.50 26.06
CA LYS A 3 15.35 -16.36 24.61
C LYS A 3 16.02 -17.52 23.90
N GLN A 4 15.40 -18.02 22.84
CA GLN A 4 16.02 -18.96 21.92
C GLN A 4 16.65 -18.16 20.76
N VAL A 5 17.83 -18.61 20.32
CA VAL A 5 18.51 -18.02 19.16
C VAL A 5 18.03 -18.72 17.90
N TRP A 6 17.46 -17.95 16.97
CA TRP A 6 17.07 -18.41 15.64
C TRP A 6 18.02 -17.85 14.58
N ARG A 7 18.12 -18.52 13.45
CA ARG A 7 18.77 -17.94 12.27
C ARG A 7 18.02 -16.72 11.78
N GLY A 8 18.68 -15.83 11.02
CA GLY A 8 18.07 -14.64 10.42
C GLY A 8 16.76 -14.94 9.67
N SER A 9 15.76 -14.14 9.88
CA SER A 9 14.39 -14.35 9.39
C SER A 9 13.65 -13.01 9.28
N THR A 10 12.57 -12.98 8.51
CA THR A 10 11.71 -11.80 8.27
C THR A 10 10.65 -11.67 9.37
N LEU A 11 11.08 -11.34 10.59
CA LEU A 11 10.20 -11.23 11.77
C LEU A 11 9.88 -9.79 12.18
N LEU A 12 10.11 -8.82 11.31
CA LEU A 12 9.70 -7.44 11.58
C LEU A 12 8.17 -7.32 11.43
N ASN A 13 7.47 -7.43 12.54
CA ASN A 13 6.01 -7.37 12.64
C ASN A 13 5.58 -6.45 13.79
N PRO A 14 4.36 -5.85 13.74
CA PRO A 14 3.39 -5.91 12.64
C PRO A 14 3.84 -5.08 11.43
N GLU A 15 3.34 -5.43 10.25
CA GLU A 15 3.57 -4.72 8.98
C GLU A 15 2.33 -3.92 8.59
N PRO A 16 2.46 -2.74 7.95
CA PRO A 16 1.32 -2.10 7.32
C PRO A 16 0.88 -2.96 6.13
N ALA A 17 -0.35 -3.43 6.13
CA ALA A 17 -0.92 -4.12 4.97
C ALA A 17 -1.55 -3.07 4.05
N VAL A 18 -0.95 -2.79 2.89
CA VAL A 18 -1.46 -1.78 1.96
C VAL A 18 -1.86 -2.39 0.62
N LEU A 19 -2.82 -1.75 -0.07
CA LEU A 19 -3.11 -2.03 -1.46
C LEU A 19 -2.32 -1.05 -2.34
N VAL A 20 -1.41 -1.58 -3.16
CA VAL A 20 -0.69 -0.77 -4.14
C VAL A 20 -1.40 -0.89 -5.47
N SER A 21 -1.88 0.24 -6.00
CA SER A 21 -2.44 0.35 -7.34
C SER A 21 -1.38 0.82 -8.33
N CYS A 22 -1.46 0.30 -9.55
CA CYS A 22 -0.52 0.56 -10.63
C CYS A 22 -1.14 0.23 -11.99
N GLY A 23 -0.43 0.51 -13.07
CA GLY A 23 -0.92 0.41 -14.44
C GLY A 23 -1.49 1.76 -14.88
N SER A 24 -2.50 1.74 -15.76
CA SER A 24 -3.22 2.93 -16.21
C SER A 24 -4.68 2.87 -15.77
N LEU A 25 -5.43 3.97 -15.94
CA LEU A 25 -6.88 3.98 -15.69
C LEU A 25 -7.66 3.02 -16.59
N GLU A 26 -7.18 2.76 -17.81
CA GLU A 26 -7.81 1.79 -18.73
C GLU A 26 -7.55 0.34 -18.30
N LYS A 27 -6.41 0.08 -17.66
CA LYS A 27 -5.97 -1.24 -17.20
C LYS A 27 -5.37 -1.15 -15.80
N PRO A 28 -6.20 -0.84 -14.79
CA PRO A 28 -5.73 -0.71 -13.41
C PRO A 28 -5.44 -2.10 -12.81
N ASN A 29 -4.46 -2.16 -11.93
CA ASN A 29 -4.14 -3.37 -11.20
C ASN A 29 -3.85 -3.06 -9.73
N LEU A 30 -4.11 -4.03 -8.87
CA LEU A 30 -3.86 -3.99 -7.43
C LEU A 30 -2.91 -5.11 -6.99
N ILE A 31 -2.08 -4.81 -5.99
CA ILE A 31 -1.29 -5.82 -5.27
C ILE A 31 -1.24 -5.45 -3.79
N THR A 32 -1.36 -6.46 -2.94
CA THR A 32 -1.14 -6.28 -1.50
C THR A 32 0.35 -6.33 -1.20
N VAL A 33 0.81 -5.33 -0.46
CA VAL A 33 2.21 -5.19 -0.04
C VAL A 33 2.25 -4.98 1.48
N GLY A 34 2.99 -5.86 2.19
CA GLY A 34 3.31 -5.68 3.60
C GLY A 34 4.63 -4.95 3.79
N TRP A 35 5.61 -5.22 2.90
CA TRP A 35 6.93 -4.62 3.02
C TRP A 35 6.98 -3.25 2.36
N CYS A 36 6.51 -2.25 3.10
CA CYS A 36 6.51 -0.85 2.71
C CYS A 36 6.75 0.04 3.94
N GLY A 37 7.17 1.27 3.72
CA GLY A 37 7.39 2.21 4.80
C GLY A 37 7.83 3.58 4.34
N THR A 38 7.68 4.57 5.23
CA THR A 38 8.22 5.91 5.06
C THR A 38 9.73 5.89 5.27
N ILE A 39 10.49 6.49 4.37
CA ILE A 39 11.96 6.46 4.38
C ILE A 39 12.63 7.83 4.44
N CYS A 40 11.91 8.90 4.10
CA CYS A 40 12.44 10.26 4.14
C CYS A 40 11.30 11.27 4.33
N THR A 41 11.59 12.41 4.95
CA THR A 41 10.62 13.49 5.18
C THR A 41 10.80 14.68 4.25
N GLN A 42 12.02 14.89 3.70
CA GLN A 42 12.33 15.99 2.79
C GLN A 42 13.33 15.52 1.72
N PRO A 43 12.85 15.17 0.50
CA PRO A 43 11.43 15.08 0.13
C PRO A 43 10.70 13.97 0.87
N SER A 44 9.36 14.02 0.91
CA SER A 44 8.55 12.92 1.45
C SER A 44 8.71 11.69 0.59
N MET A 45 9.22 10.59 1.16
CA MET A 45 9.48 9.37 0.39
C MET A 45 9.00 8.12 1.12
N VAL A 46 8.61 7.17 0.31
CA VAL A 46 8.23 5.81 0.74
C VAL A 46 9.04 4.77 -0.02
N SER A 47 9.05 3.55 0.50
CA SER A 47 9.54 2.38 -0.22
C SER A 47 8.49 1.28 -0.24
N ILE A 48 8.51 0.47 -1.31
CA ILE A 48 7.80 -0.80 -1.40
C ILE A 48 8.76 -1.88 -1.94
N SER A 49 8.65 -3.10 -1.41
CA SER A 49 9.39 -4.26 -1.91
C SER A 49 8.46 -5.17 -2.69
N VAL A 50 8.77 -5.39 -3.96
CA VAL A 50 7.94 -6.20 -4.88
C VAL A 50 8.80 -7.25 -5.56
N ARG A 51 8.31 -8.50 -5.62
CA ARG A 51 9.01 -9.57 -6.32
C ARG A 51 8.94 -9.37 -7.84
N PRO A 52 10.03 -9.59 -8.59
CA PRO A 52 10.05 -9.43 -10.06
C PRO A 52 9.01 -10.26 -10.80
N GLU A 53 8.62 -11.44 -10.27
CA GLU A 53 7.61 -12.30 -10.88
C GLU A 53 6.17 -11.79 -10.70
N ARG A 54 5.93 -10.82 -9.82
CA ARG A 54 4.59 -10.24 -9.63
C ARG A 54 4.20 -9.37 -10.82
N PHE A 55 2.95 -9.50 -11.28
CA PHE A 55 2.43 -8.73 -12.40
C PHE A 55 2.56 -7.21 -12.23
N SER A 56 2.38 -6.72 -11.00
CA SER A 56 2.52 -5.28 -10.69
C SER A 56 3.94 -4.76 -10.85
N HIS A 57 4.97 -5.62 -10.73
CA HIS A 57 6.37 -5.19 -10.78
C HIS A 57 6.70 -4.47 -12.09
N HIS A 58 6.40 -5.09 -13.24
CA HIS A 58 6.69 -4.48 -14.55
C HIS A 58 5.81 -3.25 -14.80
N LEU A 59 4.55 -3.25 -14.35
CA LEU A 59 3.67 -2.09 -14.49
C LEU A 59 4.23 -0.86 -13.77
N ILE A 60 4.74 -1.04 -12.55
CA ILE A 60 5.39 0.02 -11.76
C ILE A 60 6.70 0.45 -12.44
N GLN A 61 7.48 -0.52 -12.94
CA GLN A 61 8.75 -0.21 -13.62
C GLN A 61 8.54 0.56 -14.92
N GLU A 62 7.52 0.22 -15.70
CA GLU A 62 7.22 0.86 -16.99
C GLU A 62 6.62 2.27 -16.81
N SER A 63 5.65 2.41 -15.90
CA SER A 63 4.99 3.70 -15.65
C SER A 63 5.84 4.67 -14.81
N GLY A 64 6.74 4.14 -13.99
CA GLY A 64 7.49 4.93 -13.01
C GLY A 64 6.61 5.50 -11.89
N GLN A 65 5.40 4.97 -11.69
CA GLN A 65 4.44 5.47 -10.70
C GLN A 65 3.56 4.37 -10.12
N PHE A 66 3.05 4.61 -8.92
CA PHE A 66 2.07 3.77 -8.24
C PHE A 66 1.36 4.60 -7.16
N ALA A 67 0.25 4.10 -6.63
CA ALA A 67 -0.33 4.68 -5.43
C ALA A 67 -0.37 3.65 -4.29
N ILE A 68 -0.13 4.11 -3.07
CA ILE A 68 -0.34 3.34 -1.84
C ILE A 68 -1.70 3.74 -1.29
N ASN A 69 -2.61 2.78 -1.20
CA ASN A 69 -3.96 2.97 -0.69
C ASN A 69 -4.05 2.29 0.68
N LEU A 70 -4.39 3.04 1.73
CA LEU A 70 -4.50 2.51 3.09
C LEU A 70 -5.84 1.80 3.27
N PRO A 71 -5.87 0.47 3.45
CA PRO A 71 -7.13 -0.25 3.55
C PRO A 71 -7.72 -0.18 4.95
N THR A 72 -9.04 -0.17 4.99
CA THR A 72 -9.83 -0.28 6.22
C THR A 72 -10.15 -1.73 6.58
N GLU A 73 -10.71 -1.97 7.77
CA GLU A 73 -11.24 -3.28 8.18
C GLU A 73 -12.24 -3.85 7.16
N ALA A 74 -13.04 -3.01 6.49
CA ALA A 74 -13.98 -3.44 5.48
C ALA A 74 -13.31 -4.04 4.22
N LEU A 75 -12.08 -3.66 3.94
CA LEU A 75 -11.31 -4.09 2.76
C LEU A 75 -10.46 -5.35 3.00
N VAL A 76 -10.45 -5.92 4.21
CA VAL A 76 -9.56 -7.07 4.57
C VAL A 76 -9.64 -8.21 3.55
N ARG A 77 -10.84 -8.59 3.12
CA ARG A 77 -11.00 -9.69 2.14
C ARG A 77 -10.36 -9.36 0.79
N SER A 78 -10.50 -8.12 0.34
CA SER A 78 -9.88 -7.63 -0.90
C SER A 78 -8.37 -7.56 -0.77
N VAL A 79 -7.86 -7.14 0.39
CA VAL A 79 -6.41 -7.11 0.70
C VAL A 79 -5.83 -8.52 0.60
N ASP A 80 -6.41 -9.50 1.29
CA ASP A 80 -5.95 -10.89 1.25
C ASP A 80 -5.99 -11.46 -0.17
N TRP A 81 -7.13 -11.31 -0.84
CA TRP A 81 -7.35 -11.83 -2.18
C TRP A 81 -6.40 -11.21 -3.23
N CYS A 82 -6.16 -9.88 -3.18
CA CYS A 82 -5.25 -9.19 -4.07
C CYS A 82 -3.77 -9.58 -3.86
N GLY A 83 -3.41 -10.06 -2.68
CA GLY A 83 -2.09 -10.62 -2.38
C GLY A 83 -1.84 -11.99 -3.01
N VAL A 84 -2.89 -12.79 -3.17
CA VAL A 84 -2.82 -14.17 -3.68
C VAL A 84 -3.00 -14.23 -5.20
N LYS A 85 -3.99 -13.53 -5.75
CA LYS A 85 -4.32 -13.59 -7.19
C LYS A 85 -3.40 -12.72 -8.04
N SER A 86 -3.19 -13.13 -9.29
CA SER A 86 -2.38 -12.39 -10.26
C SER A 86 -3.26 -11.53 -11.18
N GLY A 87 -2.87 -10.28 -11.41
CA GLY A 87 -3.51 -9.42 -12.41
C GLY A 87 -3.29 -9.84 -13.87
N ARG A 88 -2.45 -10.88 -14.11
CA ARG A 88 -2.37 -11.54 -15.42
C ARG A 88 -3.62 -12.33 -15.76
N ASP A 89 -4.26 -12.89 -14.73
CA ASP A 89 -5.33 -13.87 -14.89
C ASP A 89 -6.71 -13.26 -14.61
N VAL A 90 -6.76 -12.17 -13.84
CA VAL A 90 -8.02 -11.58 -13.37
C VAL A 90 -7.94 -10.06 -13.29
N ASP A 91 -9.04 -9.38 -13.57
CA ASP A 91 -9.25 -7.99 -13.21
C ASP A 91 -9.58 -7.92 -11.72
N LYS A 92 -8.65 -7.38 -10.94
CA LYS A 92 -8.77 -7.35 -9.48
C LYS A 92 -9.75 -6.31 -8.97
N PHE A 93 -9.89 -5.18 -9.66
CA PHE A 93 -10.89 -4.17 -9.32
C PHE A 93 -12.29 -4.75 -9.50
N ALA A 94 -12.60 -5.27 -10.68
CA ALA A 94 -13.90 -5.87 -10.96
C ALA A 94 -14.21 -7.08 -10.05
N ALA A 95 -13.25 -7.97 -9.83
CA ALA A 95 -13.45 -9.17 -9.01
C ALA A 95 -13.69 -8.87 -7.52
N CYS A 96 -13.16 -7.76 -7.02
CA CYS A 96 -13.37 -7.31 -5.64
C CYS A 96 -14.50 -6.30 -5.49
N GLY A 97 -15.14 -5.85 -6.60
CA GLY A 97 -16.13 -4.78 -6.58
C GLY A 97 -15.55 -3.44 -6.15
N LEU A 98 -14.30 -3.17 -6.54
CA LEU A 98 -13.56 -1.95 -6.22
C LEU A 98 -13.51 -1.03 -7.44
N HIS A 99 -13.27 0.27 -7.20
CA HIS A 99 -13.24 1.29 -8.24
C HIS A 99 -11.88 1.97 -8.31
N ALA A 100 -11.38 2.09 -9.53
CA ALA A 100 -10.18 2.87 -9.82
C ALA A 100 -10.58 4.29 -10.20
N GLU A 101 -9.96 5.27 -9.58
CA GLU A 101 -10.10 6.68 -9.89
C GLU A 101 -8.75 7.28 -10.29
N PRO A 102 -8.71 8.39 -11.04
CA PRO A 102 -7.45 9.09 -11.30
C PRO A 102 -6.89 9.70 -10.02
N GLY A 103 -5.56 9.69 -9.87
CA GLY A 103 -4.90 10.48 -8.84
C GLY A 103 -5.13 11.98 -9.05
N SER A 104 -5.02 12.77 -8.00
CA SER A 104 -5.17 14.23 -8.05
C SER A 104 -4.01 14.93 -8.77
N VAL A 105 -2.81 14.34 -8.71
CA VAL A 105 -1.57 14.82 -9.34
C VAL A 105 -1.08 13.86 -10.41
N LEU A 106 -1.01 12.57 -10.13
CA LEU A 106 -0.64 11.54 -11.11
C LEU A 106 -1.91 11.01 -11.80
N THR A 107 -2.49 11.81 -12.67
CA THR A 107 -3.81 11.55 -13.28
C THR A 107 -3.92 10.25 -14.09
N ASP A 108 -2.79 9.67 -14.52
CA ASP A 108 -2.76 8.36 -15.20
C ASP A 108 -2.56 7.20 -14.24
N CYS A 109 -2.21 7.48 -12.96
CA CYS A 109 -2.03 6.47 -11.94
C CYS A 109 -3.38 6.18 -11.26
N PRO A 110 -3.87 4.92 -11.27
CA PRO A 110 -5.10 4.61 -10.57
C PRO A 110 -4.91 4.70 -9.05
N VAL A 111 -5.84 5.35 -8.37
CA VAL A 111 -6.02 5.25 -6.91
C VAL A 111 -7.26 4.42 -6.60
N LEU A 112 -7.34 3.88 -5.39
CA LEU A 112 -8.48 3.09 -4.93
C LEU A 112 -9.52 4.00 -4.28
N ALA A 113 -10.70 4.13 -4.90
CA ALA A 113 -11.78 5.00 -4.43
C ALA A 113 -12.26 4.66 -3.00
N GLU A 114 -12.27 3.38 -2.63
CA GLU A 114 -12.71 2.89 -1.31
C GLU A 114 -11.66 3.08 -0.20
N SER A 115 -10.45 3.52 -0.55
CA SER A 115 -9.41 3.81 0.44
C SER A 115 -9.57 5.24 0.98
N PRO A 116 -9.60 5.43 2.30
CA PRO A 116 -9.75 6.76 2.87
C PRO A 116 -8.47 7.62 2.79
N VAL A 117 -7.34 7.02 2.41
CA VAL A 117 -6.07 7.73 2.19
C VAL A 117 -5.32 7.07 1.05
N ASN A 118 -4.98 7.86 0.04
CA ASN A 118 -4.15 7.44 -1.08
C ASN A 118 -2.88 8.29 -1.13
N LEU A 119 -1.73 7.64 -1.27
CA LEU A 119 -0.45 8.32 -1.46
C LEU A 119 -0.01 8.09 -2.90
N GLU A 120 0.04 9.16 -3.68
CA GLU A 120 0.50 9.14 -5.06
C GLU A 120 2.03 9.19 -5.10
N CYS A 121 2.65 8.19 -5.71
CA CYS A 121 4.06 7.92 -5.61
C CYS A 121 4.74 7.91 -6.98
N LYS A 122 5.79 8.72 -7.15
CA LYS A 122 6.65 8.72 -8.31
C LYS A 122 7.96 8.02 -7.99
N VAL A 123 8.26 6.94 -8.71
CA VAL A 123 9.48 6.14 -8.50
C VAL A 123 10.72 6.98 -8.82
N THR A 124 11.64 7.03 -7.87
CA THR A 124 12.93 7.70 -8.03
C THR A 124 14.06 6.72 -8.27
N GLN A 125 13.95 5.50 -7.70
CA GLN A 125 15.00 4.49 -7.82
C GLN A 125 14.41 3.09 -7.63
N ARG A 126 14.97 2.11 -8.33
CA ARG A 126 14.76 0.67 -8.12
C ARG A 126 16.09 0.03 -7.73
N ILE A 127 16.09 -0.76 -6.66
CA ILE A 127 17.27 -1.45 -6.13
C ILE A 127 16.97 -2.94 -6.08
N PRO A 128 17.63 -3.78 -6.90
CA PRO A 128 17.51 -5.23 -6.81
C PRO A 128 18.15 -5.76 -5.51
N LEU A 129 17.38 -6.54 -4.73
CA LEU A 129 17.82 -7.12 -3.45
C LEU A 129 17.84 -8.66 -3.44
N GLY A 130 17.78 -9.28 -4.59
CA GLY A 130 17.67 -10.75 -4.73
C GLY A 130 16.24 -11.18 -5.01
N SER A 131 15.50 -11.65 -4.00
CA SER A 131 14.10 -12.09 -4.20
C SER A 131 13.09 -10.96 -4.43
N HIS A 132 13.42 -9.74 -4.09
CA HIS A 132 12.60 -8.54 -4.25
C HIS A 132 13.41 -7.41 -4.82
N ASP A 133 12.75 -6.54 -5.55
CA ASP A 133 13.25 -5.22 -5.87
C ASP A 133 12.61 -4.20 -4.92
N LEU A 134 13.45 -3.32 -4.38
CA LEU A 134 13.01 -2.18 -3.59
C LEU A 134 12.78 -0.99 -4.51
N PHE A 135 11.55 -0.50 -4.58
CA PHE A 135 11.21 0.75 -5.25
C PHE A 135 11.20 1.88 -4.21
N LEU A 136 12.04 2.89 -4.43
CA LEU A 136 12.03 4.14 -3.68
C LEU A 136 11.20 5.15 -4.48
N ALA A 137 10.29 5.84 -3.84
CA ALA A 137 9.39 6.77 -4.50
C ALA A 137 9.16 8.04 -3.67
N GLU A 138 9.09 9.16 -4.36
CA GLU A 138 8.62 10.42 -3.78
C GLU A 138 7.08 10.40 -3.70
N VAL A 139 6.54 10.79 -2.56
CA VAL A 139 5.10 11.02 -2.38
C VAL A 139 4.78 12.42 -2.89
N VAL A 140 4.14 12.51 -4.06
CA VAL A 140 3.84 13.77 -4.73
C VAL A 140 2.47 14.35 -4.35
N ALA A 141 1.56 13.52 -3.85
CA ALA A 141 0.28 13.93 -3.28
C ALA A 141 -0.21 12.91 -2.23
N CYS A 142 -1.08 13.38 -1.34
CA CYS A 142 -1.85 12.54 -0.43
C CYS A 142 -3.31 12.98 -0.52
N ASP A 143 -4.15 12.09 -1.06
CA ASP A 143 -5.61 12.28 -1.07
C ASP A 143 -6.18 11.72 0.22
N VAL A 144 -6.93 12.53 0.95
CA VAL A 144 -7.48 12.19 2.27
C VAL A 144 -8.96 12.43 2.28
N ASP A 145 -9.72 11.44 2.69
CA ASP A 145 -11.18 11.55 2.86
C ASP A 145 -11.49 12.62 3.92
N GLU A 146 -12.33 13.59 3.57
CA GLU A 146 -12.71 14.70 4.44
C GLU A 146 -13.32 14.24 5.77
N SER A 147 -13.96 13.07 5.81
CA SER A 147 -14.50 12.48 7.04
C SER A 147 -13.45 12.17 8.10
N LEU A 148 -12.19 12.06 7.70
CA LEU A 148 -11.04 11.87 8.60
C LEU A 148 -10.53 13.19 9.21
N LEU A 149 -11.06 14.32 8.79
CA LEU A 149 -10.67 15.61 9.36
C LEU A 149 -11.58 15.96 10.54
N ASP A 150 -11.06 16.69 11.51
CA ASP A 150 -11.87 17.34 12.54
C ASP A 150 -12.30 18.75 12.09
N GLU A 151 -13.07 19.43 12.92
CA GLU A 151 -13.59 20.78 12.66
C GLU A 151 -12.49 21.83 12.42
N THR A 152 -11.24 21.54 12.83
CA THR A 152 -10.06 22.41 12.63
C THR A 152 -9.26 22.03 11.39
N GLY A 153 -9.67 20.98 10.65
CA GLY A 153 -8.93 20.45 9.52
C GLY A 153 -7.76 19.52 9.90
N LYS A 154 -7.68 19.10 11.15
CA LYS A 154 -6.66 18.16 11.63
C LYS A 154 -7.05 16.72 11.28
N LEU A 155 -6.08 15.96 10.75
CA LEU A 155 -6.24 14.54 10.43
C LEU A 155 -6.43 13.69 11.71
N CYS A 156 -7.54 12.95 11.76
CA CYS A 156 -7.90 11.97 12.78
C CYS A 156 -7.83 10.56 12.17
N LEU A 157 -6.62 10.06 11.94
CA LEU A 157 -6.40 8.78 11.23
C LEU A 157 -6.96 7.56 11.98
N ASP A 158 -7.18 7.65 13.28
CA ASP A 158 -7.85 6.64 14.11
C ASP A 158 -9.31 6.36 13.67
N LYS A 159 -9.96 7.34 13.03
CA LYS A 159 -11.31 7.16 12.46
C LYS A 159 -11.33 6.23 11.24
N ALA A 160 -10.19 6.06 10.55
CA ALA A 160 -10.11 5.30 9.32
C ALA A 160 -10.22 3.78 9.52
N LYS A 161 -10.11 3.28 10.76
CA LYS A 161 -10.14 1.83 11.08
C LYS A 161 -9.17 1.03 10.20
N LEU A 162 -7.92 1.49 10.14
CA LEU A 162 -6.87 0.84 9.38
C LEU A 162 -6.52 -0.52 9.97
N ILE A 163 -5.90 -1.37 9.16
CA ILE A 163 -5.47 -2.71 9.52
C ILE A 163 -3.94 -2.84 9.50
N VAL A 164 -3.44 -3.84 10.20
CA VAL A 164 -2.05 -4.29 10.15
C VAL A 164 -2.00 -5.78 9.87
N TYR A 165 -0.87 -6.24 9.31
CA TYR A 165 -0.59 -7.65 9.12
C TYR A 165 0.47 -8.11 10.11
N SER A 166 0.23 -9.23 10.75
CA SER A 166 1.19 -9.80 11.69
C SER A 166 1.17 -11.31 11.62
N HIS A 167 2.28 -11.88 11.16
CA HIS A 167 2.56 -13.31 11.20
C HIS A 167 1.43 -14.20 10.62
N GLY A 168 0.89 -13.83 9.47
CA GLY A 168 -0.15 -14.58 8.78
C GLY A 168 -1.58 -14.11 9.06
N GLU A 169 -1.77 -13.09 9.88
CA GLU A 169 -3.09 -12.61 10.31
C GLU A 169 -3.24 -11.10 10.09
N TYR A 170 -4.46 -10.68 9.73
CA TYR A 170 -4.85 -9.27 9.69
C TYR A 170 -5.47 -8.87 11.02
N LEU A 171 -5.04 -7.75 11.57
CA LEU A 171 -5.49 -7.26 12.86
C LEU A 171 -5.97 -5.81 12.74
N ALA A 172 -7.01 -5.47 13.51
CA ALA A 172 -7.41 -4.09 13.71
C ALA A 172 -6.42 -3.36 14.62
N LEU A 173 -6.31 -2.04 14.48
CA LEU A 173 -5.57 -1.23 15.44
C LEU A 173 -6.32 -1.20 16.79
N GLY A 174 -5.59 -1.46 17.86
CA GLY A 174 -6.14 -1.45 19.21
C GLY A 174 -6.37 -0.02 19.76
N LYS A 175 -6.64 0.04 21.06
CA LYS A 175 -6.81 1.31 21.78
C LYS A 175 -5.53 2.16 21.76
N LYS A 176 -5.70 3.48 21.74
CA LYS A 176 -4.60 4.43 21.92
C LYS A 176 -3.89 4.17 23.27
N LEU A 177 -2.56 4.04 23.23
CA LEU A 177 -1.73 3.77 24.39
C LEU A 177 -0.96 5.01 24.90
N GLY A 178 -0.90 6.07 24.09
CA GLY A 178 -0.17 7.29 24.42
C GLY A 178 -0.30 8.35 23.31
N THR A 179 0.37 9.47 23.50
CA THR A 179 0.51 10.59 22.54
C THR A 179 1.99 10.82 22.27
#